data_b7bbd15a3973ffba3dbaf968ada94554
#
_entry.id   b7bbd15a3973ffba3dbaf968ada94554
#
_cell.length_a   1.000
_cell.length_b   1.000
_cell.length_c   1.000
_cell.angle_alpha   90.00
_cell.angle_beta   90.00
_cell.angle_gamma   90.00
#
_symmetry.space_group_name_H-M   'P 1'
#
loop_
_entity.id
_entity.type
_entity.pdbx_description
1 polymer ?
#
loop_
_entity_poly.entity_id
_entity_poly.type
_entity_poly.pdbx_seq_one_letter_code
_entity_poly.pdbx_strand_id
1 'polypeptide(L)'
;AHQRHPFIVIWDDHELANDTWEKGAENHQSDTEGDFLERKLAALAAYFEWMPIRPLSEKDHLNIYRQFNFGNLVQLNMLDTRILARSKQLDYADYLTASGLDAVRFTTDMQDPNRTLLGLNQRAWLTQQLASSKATWQVLGQQVLMSKMLVPAEMLQVLSAISSGAVTPEVLAQVNQLIKELVEIKLRYLNHDPSLTVEQLSRIKTVVPYNLDAWDGYAVERETLYGTLQYLNKKVVVLAGDTHNAWASDLHDLTGQFVGVELATSSVSSPGMEKYLS
;
A
#
# COMPACT_ATOMS: atom_id res chain seq x y z
N ALA A 1 -2.24 23.08 13.83
CA ALA A 1 -3.13 21.99 14.25
C ALA A 1 -2.63 21.35 15.55
N HIS A 2 -1.39 20.85 15.63
CA HIS A 2 -0.79 20.15 16.79
C HIS A 2 -0.84 20.93 18.11
N GLN A 3 -0.82 22.28 18.08
CA GLN A 3 -0.95 23.10 19.29
C GLN A 3 -2.34 23.04 19.93
N ARG A 4 -3.38 22.63 19.21
CA ARG A 4 -4.78 22.70 19.67
C ARG A 4 -5.45 21.34 19.78
N HIS A 5 -4.90 20.33 19.16
CA HIS A 5 -5.51 18.99 19.11
C HIS A 5 -4.45 17.92 19.34
N PRO A 6 -4.79 16.85 20.05
CA PRO A 6 -3.93 15.68 20.14
C PRO A 6 -3.94 14.95 18.78
N PHE A 7 -2.78 14.47 18.39
CA PHE A 7 -2.59 13.64 17.19
C PHE A 7 -1.92 12.33 17.57
N ILE A 8 -2.38 11.25 16.98
CA ILE A 8 -1.68 9.98 16.98
C ILE A 8 -1.08 9.84 15.58
N VAL A 9 0.21 10.09 15.46
CA VAL A 9 0.92 10.19 14.19
C VAL A 9 1.80 9.00 13.95
N ILE A 10 2.07 8.70 12.69
CA ILE A 10 3.08 7.78 12.22
C ILE A 10 3.71 8.41 10.97
N TRP A 11 4.98 8.08 10.69
CA TRP A 11 5.64 8.52 9.46
C TRP A 11 5.12 7.76 8.25
N ASP A 12 5.40 8.29 7.06
CA ASP A 12 5.32 7.59 5.80
C ASP A 12 6.73 7.57 5.16
N ASP A 13 6.88 7.62 3.86
CA ASP A 13 8.16 7.56 3.16
C ASP A 13 8.84 8.93 3.08
N HIS A 14 8.07 10.00 2.86
CA HIS A 14 8.60 11.35 2.63
C HIS A 14 9.21 12.03 3.86
N GLU A 15 9.09 11.47 5.05
CA GLU A 15 9.92 11.85 6.20
C GLU A 15 11.39 11.50 5.96
N LEU A 16 11.67 10.59 5.03
CA LEU A 16 13.00 10.11 4.70
C LEU A 16 13.34 10.28 3.21
N ALA A 17 12.67 9.55 2.33
CA ALA A 17 12.82 9.63 0.88
C ALA A 17 11.72 8.80 0.19
N ASN A 18 11.36 9.19 -1.05
CA ASN A 18 10.31 8.52 -1.80
C ASN A 18 10.48 6.99 -1.86
N ASP A 19 9.36 6.28 -1.67
CA ASP A 19 9.29 4.82 -1.72
C ASP A 19 10.34 4.11 -0.86
N THR A 20 10.55 4.62 0.36
CA THR A 20 11.50 4.07 1.33
C THR A 20 11.16 2.63 1.71
N TRP A 21 12.20 1.80 1.79
CA TRP A 21 12.19 0.45 2.39
C TRP A 21 13.28 0.31 3.44
N GLU A 22 13.40 -0.86 4.07
CA GLU A 22 14.36 -1.10 5.17
C GLU A 22 15.79 -0.62 4.87
N LYS A 23 16.29 -0.83 3.65
CA LYS A 23 17.70 -0.64 3.28
C LYS A 23 17.94 0.40 2.19
N GLY A 24 16.92 1.16 1.79
CA GLY A 24 17.07 2.15 0.72
C GLY A 24 15.78 2.91 0.45
N ALA A 25 15.80 3.71 -0.60
CA ALA A 25 14.67 4.44 -1.13
C ALA A 25 14.83 4.62 -2.65
N GLU A 26 13.75 4.93 -3.36
CA GLU A 26 13.81 5.12 -4.81
C GLU A 26 14.81 6.22 -5.19
N ASN A 27 14.78 7.35 -4.49
CA ASN A 27 15.61 8.51 -4.77
C ASN A 27 16.75 8.69 -3.77
N HIS A 28 17.38 7.59 -3.34
CA HIS A 28 18.62 7.59 -2.58
C HIS A 28 19.71 6.77 -3.29
N GLN A 29 20.86 7.39 -3.56
CA GLN A 29 22.02 6.79 -4.19
C GLN A 29 23.20 6.82 -3.23
N SER A 30 23.48 5.68 -2.61
CA SER A 30 24.52 5.58 -1.54
C SER A 30 25.94 5.89 -2.00
N ASP A 31 26.24 5.80 -3.30
CA ASP A 31 27.54 6.15 -3.88
C ASP A 31 27.79 7.67 -3.95
N THR A 32 26.75 8.48 -3.97
CA THR A 32 26.83 9.96 -4.06
C THR A 32 26.26 10.68 -2.85
N GLU A 33 25.32 10.07 -2.13
CA GLU A 33 24.59 10.68 -1.01
C GLU A 33 24.93 10.08 0.34
N GLY A 34 25.87 9.12 0.41
CA GLY A 34 26.35 8.49 1.64
C GLY A 34 25.49 7.29 2.08
N ASP A 35 25.76 6.81 3.27
CA ASP A 35 25.10 5.61 3.81
C ASP A 35 23.63 5.85 4.10
N PHE A 36 22.76 4.97 3.61
CA PHE A 36 21.32 5.08 3.80
C PHE A 36 20.90 4.96 5.27
N LEU A 37 21.58 4.16 6.07
CA LEU A 37 21.27 4.03 7.50
C LEU A 37 21.56 5.34 8.25
N GLU A 38 22.65 6.01 7.93
CA GLU A 38 22.98 7.32 8.53
C GLU A 38 21.89 8.35 8.17
N ARG A 39 21.50 8.44 6.89
CA ARG A 39 20.38 9.30 6.45
C ARG A 39 19.10 8.96 7.21
N LYS A 40 18.75 7.67 7.30
CA LYS A 40 17.56 7.18 8.01
C LYS A 40 17.57 7.62 9.47
N LEU A 41 18.66 7.38 10.19
CA LEU A 41 18.77 7.74 11.61
C LEU A 41 18.68 9.26 11.82
N ALA A 42 19.28 10.07 10.95
CA ALA A 42 19.20 11.54 11.02
C ALA A 42 17.75 12.02 10.77
N ALA A 43 17.05 11.48 9.77
CA ALA A 43 15.68 11.84 9.48
C ALA A 43 14.73 11.46 10.63
N LEU A 44 14.89 10.28 11.21
CA LEU A 44 14.08 9.84 12.35
C LEU A 44 14.37 10.65 13.62
N ALA A 45 15.62 11.05 13.86
CA ALA A 45 15.95 11.96 14.96
C ALA A 45 15.20 13.29 14.78
N ALA A 46 15.27 13.89 13.59
CA ALA A 46 14.53 15.12 13.28
C ALA A 46 13.01 14.94 13.44
N TYR A 47 12.46 13.79 12.99
CA TYR A 47 11.04 13.50 13.18
C TYR A 47 10.64 13.55 14.65
N PHE A 48 11.39 12.90 15.55
CA PHE A 48 11.10 12.90 16.99
C PHE A 48 11.35 14.27 17.66
N GLU A 49 12.23 15.11 17.12
CA GLU A 49 12.44 16.47 17.61
C GLU A 49 11.26 17.40 17.27
N TRP A 50 10.68 17.24 16.09
CA TRP A 50 9.62 18.15 15.60
C TRP A 50 8.21 17.65 15.85
N MET A 51 8.00 16.35 15.93
CA MET A 51 6.68 15.76 16.18
C MET A 51 6.47 15.57 17.69
N PRO A 52 5.29 15.97 18.24
CA PRO A 52 5.02 15.90 19.67
C PRO A 52 4.68 14.47 20.12
N ILE A 53 5.56 13.53 19.83
CA ILE A 53 5.47 12.13 20.23
C ILE A 53 6.70 11.71 21.03
N ARG A 54 6.54 10.69 21.85
CA ARG A 54 7.66 10.12 22.61
C ARG A 54 8.14 8.85 21.91
N PRO A 55 9.46 8.69 21.70
CA PRO A 55 10.00 7.41 21.26
C PRO A 55 9.71 6.35 22.32
N LEU A 56 9.58 5.10 21.91
CA LEU A 56 9.37 3.97 22.84
C LEU A 56 10.58 3.76 23.74
N SER A 57 11.77 4.14 23.29
CA SER A 57 13.03 4.14 24.03
C SER A 57 13.88 5.31 23.57
N GLU A 58 14.58 5.96 24.50
CA GLU A 58 15.53 7.04 24.17
C GLU A 58 16.69 6.59 23.27
N LYS A 59 16.92 5.27 23.17
CA LYS A 59 17.99 4.67 22.36
C LYS A 59 17.48 4.02 21.07
N ASP A 60 16.17 3.94 20.85
CA ASP A 60 15.58 3.27 19.70
C ASP A 60 14.56 4.19 19.03
N HIS A 61 15.04 4.94 18.06
CA HIS A 61 14.22 5.80 17.20
C HIS A 61 13.66 5.07 15.96
N LEU A 62 14.07 3.81 15.74
CA LEU A 62 13.54 3.02 14.62
C LEU A 62 12.15 2.46 14.91
N ASN A 63 11.81 2.29 16.19
CA ASN A 63 10.60 1.59 16.59
C ASN A 63 9.48 2.58 16.92
N ILE A 64 8.49 2.69 16.04
CA ILE A 64 7.36 3.61 16.22
C ILE A 64 6.02 2.87 16.36
N TYR A 65 5.93 1.60 16.00
CA TYR A 65 4.68 0.85 16.11
C TYR A 65 4.26 0.71 17.58
N ARG A 66 3.01 1.03 17.86
CA ARG A 66 2.48 1.13 19.22
C ARG A 66 0.98 0.98 19.23
N GLN A 67 0.41 0.72 20.42
CA GLN A 67 -1.02 0.60 20.59
C GLN A 67 -1.60 1.64 21.54
N PHE A 68 -2.89 1.93 21.35
CA PHE A 68 -3.71 2.74 22.26
C PHE A 68 -5.04 2.04 22.50
N ASN A 69 -5.48 2.04 23.77
CA ASN A 69 -6.75 1.46 24.17
C ASN A 69 -7.75 2.55 24.55
N PHE A 70 -8.91 2.54 23.94
CA PHE A 70 -10.03 3.42 24.24
C PHE A 70 -11.14 2.59 24.92
N GLY A 71 -10.93 2.33 26.20
CA GLY A 71 -11.76 1.43 26.99
C GLY A 71 -11.79 0.01 26.40
N ASN A 72 -12.96 -0.58 26.34
CA ASN A 72 -13.22 -1.87 25.69
C ASN A 72 -13.85 -1.72 24.30
N LEU A 73 -13.94 -0.49 23.78
CA LEU A 73 -14.55 -0.22 22.47
C LEU A 73 -13.55 -0.35 21.34
N VAL A 74 -12.39 0.30 21.44
CA VAL A 74 -11.39 0.36 20.37
C VAL A 74 -10.00 0.07 20.90
N GLN A 75 -9.28 -0.83 20.22
CA GLN A 75 -7.84 -0.92 20.27
C GLN A 75 -7.27 -0.41 18.94
N LEU A 76 -6.50 0.68 18.99
CA LEU A 76 -5.79 1.24 17.86
C LEU A 76 -4.35 0.73 17.87
N ASN A 77 -3.96 0.03 16.82
CA ASN A 77 -2.60 -0.45 16.58
C ASN A 77 -2.00 0.37 15.43
N MET A 78 -1.00 1.21 15.73
CA MET A 78 -0.26 1.98 14.74
C MET A 78 0.90 1.12 14.22
N LEU A 79 0.96 0.93 12.91
CA LEU A 79 1.93 0.05 12.26
C LEU A 79 2.94 0.86 11.45
N ASP A 80 4.17 0.37 11.40
CA ASP A 80 5.17 0.85 10.45
C ASP A 80 5.23 -0.10 9.26
N THR A 81 4.78 0.37 8.11
CA THR A 81 4.81 -0.36 6.84
C THR A 81 5.90 0.17 5.90
N ARG A 82 6.81 1.04 6.38
CA ARG A 82 7.81 1.74 5.55
C ARG A 82 9.25 1.45 5.97
N ILE A 83 9.63 1.81 7.18
CA ILE A 83 11.03 2.07 7.53
C ILE A 83 11.68 0.88 8.20
N LEU A 84 10.94 0.16 9.05
CA LEU A 84 11.52 -0.80 9.98
C LEU A 84 12.03 -2.08 9.31
N ALA A 85 11.22 -2.68 8.45
CA ALA A 85 11.49 -4.03 7.94
C ALA A 85 10.96 -4.29 6.52
N ARG A 86 10.47 -3.26 5.84
CA ARG A 86 9.87 -3.39 4.52
C ARG A 86 10.87 -3.93 3.51
N SER A 87 10.52 -4.99 2.80
CA SER A 87 11.22 -5.43 1.60
C SER A 87 11.11 -4.38 0.50
N LYS A 88 12.13 -4.22 -0.34
CA LYS A 88 12.02 -3.37 -1.53
C LYS A 88 10.79 -3.77 -2.34
N GLN A 89 10.00 -2.79 -2.76
CA GLN A 89 8.84 -2.99 -3.62
C GLN A 89 9.28 -3.58 -4.98
N LEU A 90 8.39 -4.34 -5.59
CA LEU A 90 8.59 -4.80 -6.97
C LEU A 90 8.26 -3.65 -7.93
N ASP A 91 8.95 -3.62 -9.06
CA ASP A 91 8.67 -2.69 -10.15
C ASP A 91 8.33 -3.48 -11.41
N TYR A 92 7.25 -3.15 -12.09
CA TYR A 92 6.87 -3.78 -13.34
C TYR A 92 7.95 -3.64 -14.42
N ALA A 93 8.75 -2.57 -14.40
CA ALA A 93 9.85 -2.37 -15.33
C ALA A 93 10.88 -3.53 -15.29
N ASP A 94 11.09 -4.12 -14.10
CA ASP A 94 12.00 -5.26 -13.93
C ASP A 94 11.51 -6.55 -14.60
N TYR A 95 10.22 -6.62 -14.93
CA TYR A 95 9.54 -7.81 -15.50
C TYR A 95 9.11 -7.61 -16.95
N LEU A 96 9.27 -6.41 -17.50
CA LEU A 96 8.95 -6.16 -18.92
C LEU A 96 10.06 -6.70 -19.82
N THR A 97 9.65 -7.47 -20.82
CA THR A 97 10.52 -8.02 -21.86
C THR A 97 10.04 -7.54 -23.24
N ALA A 98 10.81 -7.80 -24.28
CA ALA A 98 10.39 -7.51 -25.66
C ALA A 98 9.09 -8.23 -26.06
N SER A 99 8.73 -9.33 -25.38
CA SER A 99 7.51 -10.11 -25.62
C SER A 99 6.38 -9.77 -24.66
N GLY A 100 6.54 -8.78 -23.78
CA GLY A 100 5.58 -8.38 -22.77
C GLY A 100 6.04 -8.72 -21.35
N LEU A 101 5.10 -8.77 -20.41
CA LEU A 101 5.37 -9.08 -19.01
C LEU A 101 5.82 -10.54 -18.83
N ASP A 102 6.96 -10.76 -18.18
CA ASP A 102 7.37 -12.07 -17.64
C ASP A 102 6.48 -12.42 -16.44
N ALA A 103 5.29 -12.93 -16.75
CA ALA A 103 4.28 -13.25 -15.75
C ALA A 103 4.72 -14.37 -14.79
N VAL A 104 5.59 -15.28 -15.22
CA VAL A 104 6.07 -16.39 -14.39
C VAL A 104 7.01 -15.85 -13.30
N ARG A 105 8.00 -15.06 -13.70
CA ARG A 105 8.95 -14.44 -12.76
C ARG A 105 8.21 -13.48 -11.83
N PHE A 106 7.34 -12.62 -12.37
CA PHE A 106 6.55 -11.69 -11.56
C PHE A 106 5.71 -12.42 -10.51
N THR A 107 4.99 -13.48 -10.91
CA THR A 107 4.16 -14.26 -9.98
C THR A 107 5.00 -14.95 -8.91
N THR A 108 6.16 -15.48 -9.28
CA THR A 108 7.08 -16.13 -8.34
C THR A 108 7.55 -15.16 -7.27
N ASP A 109 7.98 -13.96 -7.69
CA ASP A 109 8.47 -12.93 -6.76
C ASP A 109 7.32 -12.35 -5.89
N MET A 110 6.13 -12.18 -6.46
CA MET A 110 4.92 -11.79 -5.72
C MET A 110 4.48 -12.79 -4.65
N GLN A 111 4.76 -14.08 -4.87
CA GLN A 111 4.41 -15.17 -3.96
C GLN A 111 5.53 -15.52 -2.98
N ASP A 112 6.66 -14.83 -3.02
CA ASP A 112 7.75 -15.07 -2.07
C ASP A 112 7.29 -14.77 -0.63
N PRO A 113 7.25 -15.80 0.26
CA PRO A 113 6.79 -15.63 1.64
C PRO A 113 7.77 -14.80 2.51
N ASN A 114 8.97 -14.50 2.01
CA ASN A 114 9.94 -13.67 2.70
C ASN A 114 9.73 -12.17 2.43
N ARG A 115 8.90 -11.81 1.46
CA ARG A 115 8.54 -10.41 1.22
C ARG A 115 7.63 -9.92 2.34
N THR A 116 8.00 -8.82 2.95
CA THR A 116 7.31 -8.30 4.13
C THR A 116 7.19 -6.77 4.13
N LEU A 117 6.13 -6.25 4.72
CA LEU A 117 5.97 -4.86 5.13
C LEU A 117 6.29 -4.68 6.61
N LEU A 118 5.84 -5.61 7.45
CA LEU A 118 5.90 -5.49 8.91
C LEU A 118 7.17 -6.10 9.50
N GLY A 119 7.74 -7.11 8.85
CA GLY A 119 8.80 -7.92 9.42
C GLY A 119 8.31 -8.85 10.55
N LEU A 120 9.17 -9.78 10.94
CA LEU A 120 8.80 -10.81 11.92
C LEU A 120 8.43 -10.25 13.28
N ASN A 121 9.20 -9.27 13.78
CA ASN A 121 9.04 -8.72 15.12
C ASN A 121 7.72 -7.96 15.26
N GLN A 122 7.43 -7.04 14.35
CA GLN A 122 6.18 -6.26 14.38
C GLN A 122 4.96 -7.15 14.14
N ARG A 123 5.06 -8.12 13.22
CA ARG A 123 3.99 -9.09 12.99
C ARG A 123 3.69 -9.94 14.23
N ALA A 124 4.72 -10.41 14.94
CA ALA A 124 4.55 -11.17 16.17
C ALA A 124 3.92 -10.30 17.27
N TRP A 125 4.41 -9.05 17.41
CA TRP A 125 3.82 -8.08 18.34
C TRP A 125 2.33 -7.82 18.01
N LEU A 126 1.99 -7.53 16.74
CA LEU A 126 0.61 -7.30 16.33
C LEU A 126 -0.29 -8.50 16.63
N THR A 127 0.16 -9.71 16.30
CA THR A 127 -0.57 -10.95 16.61
C THR A 127 -0.84 -11.07 18.10
N GLN A 128 0.13 -10.76 18.95
CA GLN A 128 -0.04 -10.77 20.41
C GLN A 128 -1.06 -9.71 20.87
N GLN A 129 -0.97 -8.48 20.31
CA GLN A 129 -1.95 -7.43 20.64
C GLN A 129 -3.36 -7.83 20.25
N LEU A 130 -3.54 -8.35 19.04
CA LEU A 130 -4.84 -8.84 18.57
C LEU A 130 -5.37 -9.99 19.44
N ALA A 131 -4.53 -10.97 19.76
CA ALA A 131 -4.94 -12.13 20.57
C ALA A 131 -5.38 -11.73 22.00
N SER A 132 -4.67 -10.78 22.62
CA SER A 132 -4.95 -10.34 23.99
C SER A 132 -6.08 -9.30 24.09
N SER A 133 -6.44 -8.65 22.98
CA SER A 133 -7.43 -7.58 22.94
C SER A 133 -8.83 -8.07 23.31
N LYS A 134 -9.48 -7.32 24.20
CA LYS A 134 -10.91 -7.45 24.52
C LYS A 134 -11.78 -6.35 23.90
N ALA A 135 -11.17 -5.44 23.13
CA ALA A 135 -11.90 -4.36 22.49
C ALA A 135 -12.82 -4.91 21.39
N THR A 136 -13.97 -4.26 21.22
CA THR A 136 -14.94 -4.60 20.18
C THR A 136 -14.36 -4.43 18.79
N TRP A 137 -13.61 -3.34 18.56
CA TRP A 137 -13.01 -2.99 17.29
C TRP A 137 -11.50 -2.99 17.36
N GLN A 138 -10.86 -3.62 16.38
CA GLN A 138 -9.43 -3.50 16.14
C GLN A 138 -9.21 -2.50 15.02
N VAL A 139 -8.54 -1.40 15.30
CA VAL A 139 -8.20 -0.40 14.29
C VAL A 139 -6.71 -0.52 14.00
N LEU A 140 -6.36 -0.70 12.73
CA LEU A 140 -4.98 -0.69 12.23
C LEU A 140 -4.75 0.65 11.55
N GLY A 141 -3.94 1.52 12.16
CA GLY A 141 -3.48 2.77 11.56
C GLY A 141 -2.14 2.52 10.87
N GLN A 142 -2.06 2.76 9.58
CA GLN A 142 -0.88 2.43 8.78
C GLN A 142 -0.77 3.35 7.54
N GLN A 143 0.29 3.21 6.76
CA GLN A 143 0.60 4.13 5.68
C GLN A 143 -0.17 3.79 4.40
N VAL A 144 0.02 2.58 3.86
CA VAL A 144 -0.33 2.20 2.48
C VAL A 144 -1.62 1.40 2.40
N LEU A 145 -2.31 1.44 1.26
CA LEU A 145 -3.57 0.70 1.05
C LEU A 145 -3.42 -0.81 1.26
N MET A 146 -4.35 -1.39 2.03
CA MET A 146 -4.44 -2.83 2.25
C MET A 146 -5.42 -3.51 1.30
N SER A 147 -6.45 -2.80 0.85
CA SER A 147 -7.41 -3.30 -0.13
C SER A 147 -6.75 -3.58 -1.48
N LYS A 148 -7.29 -4.54 -2.21
CA LYS A 148 -6.82 -4.89 -3.54
C LYS A 148 -7.23 -3.79 -4.53
N MET A 149 -6.25 -3.19 -5.19
CA MET A 149 -6.45 -2.23 -6.26
C MET A 149 -5.93 -2.85 -7.57
N LEU A 150 -6.86 -3.36 -8.37
CA LEU A 150 -6.54 -4.11 -9.58
C LEU A 150 -6.94 -3.32 -10.82
N VAL A 151 -6.06 -3.31 -11.81
CA VAL A 151 -6.31 -2.72 -13.13
C VAL A 151 -6.19 -3.78 -14.22
N PRO A 152 -6.88 -3.61 -15.37
CA PRO A 152 -6.63 -4.44 -16.53
C PRO A 152 -5.16 -4.47 -16.91
N ALA A 153 -4.61 -5.66 -17.20
CA ALA A 153 -3.17 -5.82 -17.45
C ALA A 153 -2.66 -5.00 -18.66
N GLU A 154 -3.51 -4.72 -19.64
CA GLU A 154 -3.17 -3.85 -20.77
C GLU A 154 -2.92 -2.39 -20.37
N MET A 155 -3.35 -1.96 -19.18
CA MET A 155 -3.03 -0.64 -18.61
C MET A 155 -1.55 -0.51 -18.19
N LEU A 156 -0.82 -1.61 -18.00
CA LEU A 156 0.57 -1.56 -17.52
C LEU A 156 1.49 -0.74 -18.42
N GLN A 157 1.35 -0.85 -19.74
CA GLN A 157 2.17 -0.07 -20.68
C GLN A 157 1.92 1.43 -20.56
N VAL A 158 0.68 1.78 -20.32
CA VAL A 158 0.26 3.17 -20.11
C VAL A 158 0.80 3.70 -18.79
N LEU A 159 0.64 2.94 -17.71
CA LEU A 159 1.15 3.30 -16.39
C LEU A 159 2.66 3.45 -16.38
N SER A 160 3.38 2.56 -17.06
CA SER A 160 4.83 2.64 -17.25
C SER A 160 5.24 3.90 -18.03
N ALA A 161 4.52 4.28 -19.08
CA ALA A 161 4.80 5.52 -19.83
C ALA A 161 4.56 6.78 -18.97
N ILE A 162 3.53 6.77 -18.13
CA ILE A 162 3.23 7.88 -17.21
C ILE A 162 4.32 7.99 -16.15
N SER A 163 4.69 6.90 -15.48
CA SER A 163 5.70 6.89 -14.42
C SER A 163 7.10 7.26 -14.92
N SER A 164 7.45 6.91 -16.17
CA SER A 164 8.73 7.29 -16.79
C SER A 164 8.78 8.75 -17.27
N GLY A 165 7.68 9.52 -17.10
CA GLY A 165 7.58 10.89 -17.61
C GLY A 165 7.50 11.00 -19.13
N ALA A 166 7.34 9.89 -19.86
CA ALA A 166 7.22 9.86 -21.34
C ALA A 166 5.78 10.20 -21.80
N VAL A 167 5.17 11.21 -21.18
CA VAL A 167 3.79 11.60 -21.46
C VAL A 167 3.77 12.60 -22.60
N THR A 168 3.42 12.12 -23.80
CA THR A 168 3.15 12.98 -24.96
C THR A 168 1.64 13.11 -25.19
N PRO A 169 1.16 14.11 -25.98
CA PRO A 169 -0.24 14.21 -26.35
C PRO A 169 -0.79 12.94 -27.01
N GLU A 170 0.04 12.25 -27.81
CA GLU A 170 -0.32 10.99 -28.47
C GLU A 170 -0.51 9.86 -27.44
N VAL A 171 0.39 9.75 -26.46
CA VAL A 171 0.29 8.78 -25.36
C VAL A 171 -0.98 9.06 -24.57
N LEU A 172 -1.27 10.32 -24.22
CA LEU A 172 -2.51 10.69 -23.52
C LEU A 172 -3.77 10.33 -24.32
N ALA A 173 -3.74 10.55 -25.65
CA ALA A 173 -4.88 10.18 -26.50
C ALA A 173 -5.09 8.66 -26.53
N GLN A 174 -4.01 7.86 -26.61
CA GLN A 174 -4.07 6.39 -26.54
C GLN A 174 -4.61 5.90 -25.18
N VAL A 175 -4.13 6.50 -24.08
CA VAL A 175 -4.61 6.23 -22.73
C VAL A 175 -6.12 6.48 -22.63
N ASN A 176 -6.56 7.65 -23.04
CA ASN A 176 -7.96 8.03 -22.99
C ASN A 176 -8.85 7.10 -23.84
N GLN A 177 -8.35 6.68 -25.00
CA GLN A 177 -9.07 5.73 -25.85
C GLN A 177 -9.16 4.36 -25.17
N LEU A 178 -8.05 3.85 -24.64
CA LEU A 178 -8.01 2.58 -23.93
C LEU A 178 -8.96 2.57 -22.72
N ILE A 179 -8.93 3.63 -21.90
CA ILE A 179 -9.83 3.77 -20.75
C ILE A 179 -11.29 3.74 -21.21
N LYS A 180 -11.67 4.49 -22.25
CA LYS A 180 -13.03 4.50 -22.77
C LYS A 180 -13.49 3.10 -23.19
N GLU A 181 -12.66 2.37 -23.92
CA GLU A 181 -12.98 1.01 -24.37
C GLU A 181 -13.17 0.06 -23.19
N LEU A 182 -12.25 0.08 -22.20
CA LEU A 182 -12.33 -0.75 -21.02
C LEU A 182 -13.56 -0.43 -20.17
N VAL A 183 -13.87 0.84 -20.00
CA VAL A 183 -15.07 1.29 -19.27
C VAL A 183 -16.33 0.83 -19.99
N GLU A 184 -16.41 0.97 -21.30
CA GLU A 184 -17.55 0.50 -22.08
C GLU A 184 -17.76 -1.01 -21.93
N ILE A 185 -16.69 -1.82 -22.09
CA ILE A 185 -16.75 -3.27 -21.90
C ILE A 185 -17.19 -3.59 -20.48
N LYS A 186 -16.65 -2.90 -19.46
CA LYS A 186 -16.99 -3.12 -18.06
C LYS A 186 -18.45 -2.80 -17.77
N LEU A 187 -18.98 -1.69 -18.29
CA LEU A 187 -20.39 -1.31 -18.13
C LEU A 187 -21.32 -2.35 -18.80
N ARG A 188 -20.98 -2.80 -20.01
CA ARG A 188 -21.73 -3.88 -20.68
C ARG A 188 -21.71 -5.17 -19.89
N TYR A 189 -20.55 -5.54 -19.33
CA TYR A 189 -20.41 -6.72 -18.47
C TYR A 189 -21.29 -6.61 -17.21
N LEU A 190 -21.29 -5.45 -16.53
CA LEU A 190 -22.11 -5.21 -15.34
C LEU A 190 -23.63 -5.23 -15.67
N ASN A 191 -24.00 -4.87 -16.88
CA ASN A 191 -25.37 -4.93 -17.38
C ASN A 191 -25.73 -6.32 -17.98
N HIS A 192 -24.87 -7.33 -17.78
CA HIS A 192 -25.08 -8.70 -18.25
C HIS A 192 -25.31 -8.81 -19.77
N ASP A 193 -24.66 -7.96 -20.58
CA ASP A 193 -24.77 -7.99 -22.04
C ASP A 193 -24.26 -9.33 -22.62
N PRO A 194 -25.13 -10.15 -23.23
CA PRO A 194 -24.73 -11.46 -23.75
C PRO A 194 -23.93 -11.39 -25.04
N SER A 195 -23.78 -10.22 -25.64
CA SER A 195 -23.03 -10.02 -26.91
C SER A 195 -21.54 -9.75 -26.70
N LEU A 196 -21.05 -9.70 -25.43
CA LEU A 196 -19.63 -9.58 -25.12
C LEU A 196 -18.85 -10.79 -25.60
N THR A 197 -17.80 -10.56 -26.38
CA THR A 197 -16.92 -11.63 -26.83
C THR A 197 -15.96 -12.11 -25.74
N VAL A 198 -15.37 -13.29 -25.93
CA VAL A 198 -14.35 -13.83 -25.03
C VAL A 198 -13.13 -12.88 -24.92
N GLU A 199 -12.73 -12.28 -26.02
CA GLU A 199 -11.62 -11.32 -26.09
C GLU A 199 -11.94 -10.06 -25.27
N GLN A 200 -13.16 -9.51 -25.41
CA GLN A 200 -13.58 -8.35 -24.62
C GLN A 200 -13.62 -8.67 -23.13
N LEU A 201 -14.14 -9.84 -22.76
CA LEU A 201 -14.15 -10.28 -21.37
C LEU A 201 -12.73 -10.50 -20.82
N SER A 202 -11.80 -11.01 -21.62
CA SER A 202 -10.41 -11.18 -21.22
C SER A 202 -9.75 -9.83 -20.90
N ARG A 203 -10.01 -8.79 -21.67
CA ARG A 203 -9.45 -7.46 -21.45
C ARG A 203 -9.77 -6.88 -20.06
N ILE A 204 -10.94 -7.16 -19.51
CA ILE A 204 -11.37 -6.65 -18.19
C ILE A 204 -11.21 -7.66 -17.05
N LYS A 205 -10.91 -8.91 -17.34
CA LYS A 205 -10.73 -9.97 -16.34
C LYS A 205 -9.28 -10.33 -16.09
N THR A 206 -8.40 -10.12 -17.07
CA THR A 206 -6.95 -10.24 -16.88
C THR A 206 -6.46 -8.98 -16.18
N VAL A 207 -6.34 -9.07 -14.86
CA VAL A 207 -6.03 -7.93 -14.00
C VAL A 207 -4.72 -8.13 -13.25
N VAL A 208 -4.09 -7.02 -12.90
CA VAL A 208 -2.83 -6.97 -12.15
C VAL A 208 -2.94 -5.92 -11.05
N PRO A 209 -2.14 -5.99 -9.98
CA PRO A 209 -2.04 -4.92 -9.00
C PRO A 209 -1.70 -3.57 -9.64
N TYR A 210 -2.40 -2.52 -9.23
CA TYR A 210 -2.08 -1.16 -9.68
C TYR A 210 -0.82 -0.62 -9.00
N ASN A 211 -0.73 -0.83 -7.68
CA ASN A 211 0.33 -0.26 -6.85
C ASN A 211 1.06 -1.37 -6.08
N LEU A 212 2.31 -1.65 -6.50
CA LEU A 212 3.17 -2.64 -5.85
C LEU A 212 3.87 -2.10 -4.60
N ASP A 213 3.78 -0.79 -4.35
CA ASP A 213 4.22 -0.15 -3.14
C ASP A 213 3.23 -0.37 -1.98
N ALA A 214 1.96 -0.58 -2.27
CA ALA A 214 0.92 -0.94 -1.30
C ALA A 214 0.95 -2.45 -0.93
N TRP A 215 0.02 -2.91 -0.08
CA TRP A 215 -0.10 -4.31 0.32
C TRP A 215 -0.29 -5.28 -0.85
N ASP A 216 -0.70 -4.79 -2.00
CA ASP A 216 -0.78 -5.62 -3.21
C ASP A 216 0.59 -6.18 -3.62
N GLY A 217 1.69 -5.46 -3.40
CA GLY A 217 3.06 -5.94 -3.60
C GLY A 217 3.56 -6.92 -2.54
N TYR A 218 2.77 -7.19 -1.48
CA TYR A 218 3.11 -8.04 -0.35
C TYR A 218 1.93 -8.98 -0.01
N ALA A 219 1.35 -9.55 -1.05
CA ALA A 219 0.10 -10.29 -0.97
C ALA A 219 0.14 -11.47 0.02
N VAL A 220 1.27 -12.16 0.14
CA VAL A 220 1.42 -13.30 1.07
C VAL A 220 1.34 -12.84 2.52
N GLU A 221 1.97 -11.73 2.87
CA GLU A 221 1.89 -11.20 4.24
C GLU A 221 0.49 -10.64 4.54
N ARG A 222 -0.16 -9.98 3.57
CA ARG A 222 -1.56 -9.53 3.71
C ARG A 222 -2.48 -10.70 4.03
N GLU A 223 -2.43 -11.76 3.24
CA GLU A 223 -3.28 -12.94 3.47
C GLU A 223 -2.96 -13.64 4.79
N THR A 224 -1.71 -13.65 5.22
CA THR A 224 -1.30 -14.16 6.54
C THR A 224 -1.93 -13.34 7.67
N LEU A 225 -1.95 -12.01 7.53
CA LEU A 225 -2.60 -11.12 8.51
C LEU A 225 -4.12 -11.32 8.50
N TYR A 226 -4.73 -11.44 7.32
CA TYR A 226 -6.16 -11.73 7.19
C TYR A 226 -6.55 -13.04 7.87
N GLY A 227 -5.79 -14.11 7.63
CA GLY A 227 -5.99 -15.39 8.31
C GLY A 227 -5.87 -15.28 9.84
N THR A 228 -4.95 -14.45 10.35
CA THR A 228 -4.80 -14.18 11.78
C THR A 228 -6.04 -13.47 12.34
N LEU A 229 -6.54 -12.44 11.66
CA LEU A 229 -7.73 -11.69 12.07
C LEU A 229 -8.98 -12.58 12.10
N GLN A 230 -9.16 -13.42 11.09
CA GLN A 230 -10.26 -14.38 10.99
C GLN A 230 -10.17 -15.45 12.07
N TYR A 231 -8.99 -16.07 12.25
CA TYR A 231 -8.76 -17.07 13.29
C TYR A 231 -9.07 -16.54 14.71
N LEU A 232 -8.68 -15.29 14.97
CA LEU A 232 -8.96 -14.62 16.24
C LEU A 232 -10.36 -14.01 16.32
N ASN A 233 -11.17 -14.12 15.27
CA ASN A 233 -12.52 -13.56 15.14
C ASN A 233 -12.57 -12.06 15.50
N LYS A 234 -11.66 -11.27 14.91
CA LYS A 234 -11.54 -9.83 15.18
C LYS A 234 -12.30 -9.00 14.16
N LYS A 235 -13.04 -8.00 14.64
CA LYS A 235 -13.64 -6.95 13.80
C LYS A 235 -12.58 -5.90 13.54
N VAL A 236 -12.15 -5.76 12.30
CA VAL A 236 -11.06 -4.86 11.92
C VAL A 236 -11.54 -3.69 11.07
N VAL A 237 -10.99 -2.53 11.37
CA VAL A 237 -11.03 -1.34 10.52
C VAL A 237 -9.59 -0.92 10.23
N VAL A 238 -9.23 -0.78 8.96
CA VAL A 238 -7.93 -0.28 8.53
C VAL A 238 -8.06 1.19 8.18
N LEU A 239 -7.12 2.00 8.64
CA LEU A 239 -6.97 3.40 8.27
C LEU A 239 -5.65 3.54 7.51
N ALA A 240 -5.70 4.14 6.32
CA ALA A 240 -4.56 4.31 5.43
C ALA A 240 -4.50 5.72 4.82
N GLY A 241 -3.39 6.01 4.15
CA GLY A 241 -3.15 7.24 3.42
C GLY A 241 -2.41 6.97 2.09
N ASP A 242 -1.27 7.63 1.88
CA ASP A 242 -0.31 7.42 0.80
C ASP A 242 -0.80 7.79 -0.60
N THR A 243 -1.89 7.20 -1.07
CA THR A 243 -2.37 7.34 -2.46
C THR A 243 -2.92 8.73 -2.81
N HIS A 244 -3.00 9.65 -1.84
CA HIS A 244 -3.57 11.00 -2.00
C HIS A 244 -5.05 11.05 -2.43
N ASN A 245 -5.69 9.91 -2.57
CA ASN A 245 -7.11 9.75 -2.88
C ASN A 245 -7.86 9.11 -1.71
N ALA A 246 -9.15 9.41 -1.59
CA ALA A 246 -9.99 8.79 -0.59
C ALA A 246 -10.54 7.45 -1.11
N TRP A 247 -10.44 6.42 -0.28
CA TRP A 247 -10.94 5.07 -0.57
C TRP A 247 -11.79 4.56 0.57
N ALA A 248 -12.83 3.82 0.25
CA ALA A 248 -13.63 3.05 1.19
C ALA A 248 -13.84 1.65 0.59
N SER A 249 -13.28 0.63 1.23
CA SER A 249 -13.20 -0.71 0.66
C SER A 249 -13.61 -1.77 1.68
N ASP A 250 -14.35 -2.76 1.23
CA ASP A 250 -14.47 -4.04 1.94
C ASP A 250 -13.22 -4.87 1.69
N LEU A 251 -12.62 -5.37 2.78
CA LEU A 251 -11.45 -6.25 2.71
C LEU A 251 -11.91 -7.70 2.59
N HIS A 252 -11.43 -8.38 1.56
CA HIS A 252 -11.70 -9.79 1.30
C HIS A 252 -10.40 -10.55 1.10
N ASP A 253 -10.31 -11.74 1.67
CA ASP A 253 -9.19 -12.65 1.42
C ASP A 253 -9.21 -13.22 -0.02
N LEU A 254 -8.27 -14.12 -0.32
CA LEU A 254 -8.19 -14.76 -1.64
C LEU A 254 -9.38 -15.68 -1.93
N THR A 255 -10.10 -16.13 -0.92
CA THR A 255 -11.31 -16.98 -1.09
C THR A 255 -12.58 -16.15 -1.27
N GLY A 256 -12.48 -14.82 -1.13
CA GLY A 256 -13.61 -13.91 -1.15
C GLY A 256 -14.32 -13.76 0.21
N GLN A 257 -13.78 -14.32 1.29
CA GLN A 257 -14.35 -14.17 2.62
C GLN A 257 -14.06 -12.75 3.15
N PHE A 258 -15.09 -12.12 3.70
CA PHE A 258 -14.99 -10.80 4.32
C PHE A 258 -14.09 -10.81 5.56
N VAL A 259 -13.19 -9.85 5.67
CA VAL A 259 -12.23 -9.69 6.77
C VAL A 259 -12.54 -8.43 7.59
N GLY A 260 -12.84 -7.32 6.93
CA GLY A 260 -13.06 -6.04 7.55
C GLY A 260 -13.24 -4.93 6.54
N VAL A 261 -13.06 -3.68 6.97
CA VAL A 261 -13.17 -2.50 6.10
C VAL A 261 -11.89 -1.68 6.14
N GLU A 262 -11.59 -1.00 5.05
CA GLU A 262 -10.54 0.01 4.97
C GLU A 262 -11.11 1.36 4.60
N LEU A 263 -10.62 2.39 5.28
CA LEU A 263 -10.88 3.79 4.98
C LEU A 263 -9.52 4.48 4.79
N ALA A 264 -9.23 4.90 3.56
CA ALA A 264 -8.06 5.70 3.27
C ALA A 264 -8.46 7.14 3.02
N THR A 265 -7.65 8.08 3.49
CA THR A 265 -7.92 9.51 3.36
C THR A 265 -7.10 10.11 2.23
N SER A 266 -7.67 11.13 1.61
CA SER A 266 -6.92 11.99 0.69
C SER A 266 -5.86 12.79 1.44
N SER A 267 -4.84 13.25 0.73
CA SER A 267 -3.86 14.19 1.24
C SER A 267 -4.51 15.54 1.60
N VAL A 268 -3.88 16.27 2.52
CA VAL A 268 -4.29 17.65 2.88
C VAL A 268 -3.82 18.66 1.83
N SER A 269 -2.70 18.42 1.17
CA SER A 269 -2.06 19.40 0.27
C SER A 269 -1.51 18.81 -1.03
N SER A 270 -1.19 17.52 -1.07
CA SER A 270 -0.71 16.88 -2.30
C SER A 270 -1.88 16.55 -3.23
N PRO A 271 -1.76 16.76 -4.53
CA PRO A 271 -2.78 16.37 -5.49
C PRO A 271 -2.87 14.84 -5.60
N GLY A 272 -4.07 14.34 -5.89
CA GLY A 272 -4.31 12.94 -6.19
C GLY A 272 -4.23 12.64 -7.70
N MET A 273 -4.83 11.53 -8.11
CA MET A 273 -4.83 11.08 -9.52
C MET A 273 -5.50 12.08 -10.48
N GLU A 274 -6.39 12.94 -10.01
CA GLU A 274 -7.07 13.96 -10.81
C GLU A 274 -6.09 14.87 -11.54
N LYS A 275 -4.90 15.12 -10.98
CA LYS A 275 -3.83 15.91 -11.63
C LYS A 275 -3.32 15.28 -12.94
N TYR A 276 -3.40 13.97 -13.05
CA TYR A 276 -2.89 13.21 -14.19
C TYR A 276 -3.99 12.85 -15.18
N LEU A 277 -5.27 13.07 -14.83
CA LEU A 277 -6.43 12.73 -15.63
C LEU A 277 -7.17 13.94 -16.19
N SER A 278 -6.73 15.16 -15.82
CA SER A 278 -7.34 16.44 -16.22
C SER A 278 -6.76 17.02 -17.53
#